data_06d352ac8a5e5cb857b01f9b5a2d0373
#
_entry.id   06d352ac8a5e5cb857b01f9b5a2d0373
#
_cell.length_a   1.000
_cell.length_b   1.000
_cell.length_c   1.000
_cell.angle_alpha   90.00
_cell.angle_beta   90.00
_cell.angle_gamma   90.00
#
_symmetry.space_group_name_H-M   'P 1'
#
loop_
_entity.id
_entity.type
_entity.pdbx_description
1 polymer ?
#
loop_
_entity_poly.entity_id
_entity_poly.type
_entity_poly.pdbx_seq_one_letter_code
_entity_poly.pdbx_strand_id
1 'polypeptide(L)'
;MAEGPRETWITGVGLISCLGEGADAHWRGLNQCNPVFDATNFAPYIVHPLAPISLDAQIPKKGDQRQMEPWQRYGTYAAGLALDSAGAKGNAELLGRMDMIVAAGGGERDFGVDDTIVTGLIKADNKGRFLNEHLLSDLRPTLFLAQLSNLLAGSISIVHGVIGSSRTFMGEEAAGVEAVRIAHARIAAGQSDIALVGGSMNAERKDLLMLYEFGGYLLKDTFRPVWERAPEGGFALASLGAFLVLEERGHAERRGAQPLARLSAVESAWSHREPGAID
;
A
#
# COMPACT_ATOMS: atom_id res chain seq x y z
N MET A 1 28.17 -11.07 -27.34
CA MET A 1 27.96 -9.63 -27.06
C MET A 1 26.91 -9.57 -25.96
N ALA A 2 27.16 -8.87 -24.87
CA ALA A 2 26.13 -8.70 -23.85
C ALA A 2 24.97 -7.90 -24.48
N GLU A 3 23.77 -8.47 -24.51
CA GLU A 3 22.57 -7.73 -24.87
C GLU A 3 22.47 -6.54 -23.93
N GLY A 4 22.11 -5.38 -24.48
CA GLY A 4 21.86 -4.19 -23.66
C GLY A 4 20.70 -4.41 -22.67
N PRO A 5 20.51 -3.51 -21.71
CA PRO A 5 19.42 -3.64 -20.74
C PRO A 5 18.08 -3.73 -21.46
N ARG A 6 17.23 -4.67 -20.99
CA ARG A 6 15.88 -4.87 -21.57
C ARG A 6 14.98 -3.69 -21.24
N GLU A 7 14.13 -3.32 -22.19
CA GLU A 7 13.17 -2.23 -22.03
C GLU A 7 12.00 -2.66 -21.15
N THR A 8 11.63 -1.84 -20.19
CA THR A 8 10.50 -2.08 -19.27
C THR A 8 9.30 -1.24 -19.67
N TRP A 9 8.15 -1.91 -19.86
CA TRP A 9 6.87 -1.29 -20.11
C TRP A 9 5.96 -1.35 -18.87
N ILE A 10 5.12 -0.34 -18.69
CA ILE A 10 3.97 -0.39 -17.79
C ILE A 10 2.80 -0.87 -18.62
N THR A 11 2.30 -2.08 -18.35
CA THR A 11 1.20 -2.69 -19.09
C THR A 11 -0.11 -2.71 -18.30
N GLY A 12 -0.07 -2.40 -17.00
CA GLY A 12 -1.26 -2.30 -16.17
C GLY A 12 -1.11 -1.34 -15.01
N VAL A 13 -2.21 -0.70 -14.63
CA VAL A 13 -2.31 0.24 -13.50
C VAL A 13 -3.55 -0.07 -12.69
N GLY A 14 -3.41 -0.21 -11.39
CA GLY A 14 -4.52 -0.29 -10.43
C GLY A 14 -4.34 0.74 -9.33
N LEU A 15 -5.36 1.54 -9.11
CA LEU A 15 -5.28 2.70 -8.23
C LEU A 15 -6.61 2.95 -7.53
N ILE A 16 -6.56 3.11 -6.21
CA ILE A 16 -7.68 3.56 -5.37
C ILE A 16 -7.16 4.58 -4.36
N SER A 17 -7.91 5.65 -4.14
CA SER A 17 -7.61 6.68 -3.15
C SER A 17 -8.87 7.46 -2.75
N CYS A 18 -8.70 8.60 -2.10
CA CYS A 18 -9.78 9.55 -1.82
C CYS A 18 -10.46 10.09 -3.10
N LEU A 19 -9.81 10.00 -4.26
CA LEU A 19 -10.36 10.42 -5.55
C LEU A 19 -11.22 9.34 -6.23
N GLY A 20 -11.25 8.13 -5.65
CA GLY A 20 -12.05 7.01 -6.17
C GLY A 20 -11.20 5.88 -6.72
N GLU A 21 -11.78 5.12 -7.66
CA GLU A 21 -11.21 3.94 -8.27
C GLU A 21 -10.76 4.20 -9.72
N GLY A 22 -9.55 3.71 -10.02
CA GLY A 22 -8.98 3.67 -11.36
C GLY A 22 -8.40 5.00 -11.85
N ALA A 23 -7.67 4.94 -12.96
CA ALA A 23 -6.95 6.09 -13.53
C ALA A 23 -7.88 7.25 -13.90
N ASP A 24 -9.06 6.97 -14.46
CA ASP A 24 -10.02 8.00 -14.89
C ASP A 24 -10.57 8.83 -13.74
N ALA A 25 -10.86 8.19 -12.59
CA ALA A 25 -11.33 8.92 -11.41
C ALA A 25 -10.24 9.86 -10.88
N HIS A 26 -9.01 9.38 -10.83
CA HIS A 26 -7.85 10.16 -10.41
C HIS A 26 -7.57 11.31 -11.38
N TRP A 27 -7.60 11.05 -12.68
CA TRP A 27 -7.41 12.10 -13.69
C TRP A 27 -8.46 13.21 -13.58
N ARG A 28 -9.74 12.83 -13.42
CA ARG A 28 -10.82 13.82 -13.20
C ARG A 28 -10.61 14.61 -11.91
N GLY A 29 -10.33 13.92 -10.79
CA GLY A 29 -10.13 14.56 -9.50
C GLY A 29 -8.95 15.54 -9.50
N LEU A 30 -7.82 15.16 -10.10
CA LEU A 30 -6.66 16.03 -10.23
C LEU A 30 -6.94 17.26 -11.09
N ASN A 31 -7.66 17.11 -12.20
CA ASN A 31 -8.02 18.25 -13.08
C ASN A 31 -9.04 19.20 -12.44
N GLN A 32 -9.86 18.72 -11.52
CA GLN A 32 -10.81 19.57 -10.79
C GLN A 32 -10.12 20.42 -9.71
N CYS A 33 -8.89 20.07 -9.33
CA CYS A 33 -8.11 20.74 -8.27
C CYS A 33 -8.91 20.93 -6.96
N ASN A 34 -9.83 19.99 -6.67
CA ASN A 34 -10.64 20.00 -5.46
C ASN A 34 -10.14 18.92 -4.48
N PRO A 35 -9.42 19.28 -3.43
CA PRO A 35 -8.86 18.30 -2.51
C PRO A 35 -9.99 17.63 -1.70
N VAL A 36 -9.92 16.30 -1.59
CA VAL A 36 -10.82 15.49 -0.76
C VAL A 36 -10.09 15.12 0.52
N PHE A 37 -10.55 15.62 1.66
CA PHE A 37 -9.95 15.36 2.96
C PHE A 37 -10.97 15.36 4.09
N ASP A 38 -10.58 14.75 5.21
CA ASP A 38 -11.29 14.77 6.49
C ASP A 38 -10.46 15.58 7.49
N ALA A 39 -11.07 16.62 8.05
CA ALA A 39 -10.51 17.47 9.12
C ALA A 39 -11.31 17.34 10.42
N THR A 40 -12.24 16.37 10.52
CA THR A 40 -13.19 16.26 11.61
C THR A 40 -12.96 15.01 12.45
N ASN A 41 -12.97 13.83 11.82
CA ASN A 41 -12.88 12.55 12.54
C ASN A 41 -11.49 12.31 13.16
N PHE A 42 -10.46 12.93 12.61
CA PHE A 42 -9.09 12.82 13.07
C PHE A 42 -8.51 14.14 13.59
N ALA A 43 -9.36 15.12 13.87
CA ALA A 43 -8.91 16.42 14.36
C ALA A 43 -7.90 16.29 15.51
N PRO A 44 -6.83 17.12 15.55
CA PRO A 44 -6.57 18.27 14.68
C PRO A 44 -5.90 17.92 13.33
N TYR A 45 -5.69 16.64 13.02
CA TYR A 45 -4.96 16.19 11.83
C TYR A 45 -5.84 16.15 10.59
N ILE A 46 -5.22 16.39 9.44
CA ILE A 46 -5.85 16.28 8.13
C ILE A 46 -5.52 14.91 7.54
N VAL A 47 -6.54 14.18 7.11
CA VAL A 47 -6.40 12.85 6.51
C VAL A 47 -7.15 12.83 5.17
N HIS A 48 -6.60 12.16 4.16
CA HIS A 48 -7.32 11.84 2.93
C HIS A 48 -7.89 10.42 3.06
N PRO A 49 -9.20 10.27 3.38
CA PRO A 49 -9.82 8.97 3.57
C PRO A 49 -9.97 8.24 2.23
N LEU A 50 -10.07 6.91 2.26
CA LEU A 50 -10.38 6.17 1.04
C LEU A 50 -11.83 6.47 0.60
N ALA A 51 -12.02 6.73 -0.69
CA ALA A 51 -13.37 6.80 -1.26
C ALA A 51 -14.10 5.46 -1.09
N PRO A 52 -15.43 5.44 -0.93
CA PRO A 52 -16.20 4.21 -0.84
C PRO A 52 -15.99 3.32 -2.06
N ILE A 53 -15.58 2.06 -1.83
CA ILE A 53 -15.41 1.05 -2.87
C ILE A 53 -16.15 -0.23 -2.50
N SER A 54 -16.56 -1.02 -3.50
CA SER A 54 -17.11 -2.35 -3.28
C SER A 54 -16.00 -3.39 -3.36
N LEU A 55 -15.57 -3.92 -2.22
CA LEU A 55 -14.51 -4.93 -2.17
C LEU A 55 -14.81 -6.18 -3.00
N ASP A 56 -16.09 -6.51 -3.19
CA ASP A 56 -16.52 -7.72 -3.91
C ASP A 56 -16.06 -7.75 -5.38
N ALA A 57 -15.83 -6.57 -5.96
CA ALA A 57 -15.37 -6.47 -7.34
C ALA A 57 -13.98 -7.12 -7.57
N GLN A 58 -13.10 -7.03 -6.57
CA GLN A 58 -11.75 -7.57 -6.67
C GLN A 58 -11.47 -8.68 -5.64
N ILE A 59 -12.22 -8.74 -4.53
CA ILE A 59 -12.06 -9.70 -3.44
C ILE A 59 -13.41 -10.38 -3.18
N PRO A 60 -13.86 -11.30 -4.05
CA PRO A 60 -15.26 -11.78 -4.00
C PRO A 60 -15.59 -12.64 -2.78
N LYS A 61 -14.59 -13.30 -2.17
CA LYS A 61 -14.82 -14.16 -1.02
C LYS A 61 -14.86 -13.35 0.28
N LYS A 62 -16.02 -13.29 0.94
CA LYS A 62 -16.17 -12.59 2.23
C LYS A 62 -15.26 -13.14 3.33
N GLY A 63 -14.87 -14.43 3.25
CA GLY A 63 -13.88 -15.03 4.15
C GLY A 63 -12.53 -14.34 4.06
N ASP A 64 -12.04 -14.13 2.82
CA ASP A 64 -10.75 -13.48 2.57
C ASP A 64 -10.80 -12.00 3.04
N GLN A 65 -11.89 -11.27 2.73
CA GLN A 65 -12.08 -9.90 3.20
C GLN A 65 -12.00 -9.77 4.73
N ARG A 66 -12.57 -10.73 5.47
CA ARG A 66 -12.58 -10.72 6.95
C ARG A 66 -11.21 -10.99 7.58
N GLN A 67 -10.34 -11.70 6.87
CA GLN A 67 -8.99 -12.02 7.37
C GLN A 67 -8.00 -10.89 7.16
N MET A 68 -8.30 -9.97 6.23
CA MET A 68 -7.43 -8.84 5.89
C MET A 68 -7.76 -7.62 6.75
N GLU A 69 -6.74 -6.87 7.14
CA GLU A 69 -6.89 -5.51 7.65
C GLU A 69 -7.16 -4.53 6.51
N PRO A 70 -7.67 -3.31 6.78
CA PRO A 70 -8.01 -2.34 5.74
C PRO A 70 -6.89 -2.13 4.71
N TRP A 71 -5.65 -1.89 5.14
CA TRP A 71 -4.52 -1.68 4.23
C TRP A 71 -4.27 -2.89 3.31
N GLN A 72 -4.44 -4.12 3.80
CA GLN A 72 -4.31 -5.34 2.99
C GLN A 72 -5.44 -5.44 1.96
N ARG A 73 -6.67 -5.07 2.34
CA ARG A 73 -7.81 -5.02 1.41
C ARG A 73 -7.56 -4.00 0.30
N TYR A 74 -7.05 -2.82 0.65
CA TYR A 74 -6.74 -1.76 -0.33
C TYR A 74 -5.69 -2.22 -1.33
N GLY A 75 -4.59 -2.80 -0.85
CA GLY A 75 -3.53 -3.31 -1.72
C GLY A 75 -3.98 -4.47 -2.58
N THR A 76 -4.68 -5.45 -2.01
CA THR A 76 -5.21 -6.60 -2.77
C THR A 76 -6.20 -6.14 -3.83
N TYR A 77 -7.06 -5.17 -3.50
CA TYR A 77 -8.00 -4.59 -4.45
C TYR A 77 -7.30 -3.88 -5.61
N ALA A 78 -6.36 -2.99 -5.31
CA ALA A 78 -5.60 -2.26 -6.32
C ALA A 78 -4.74 -3.20 -7.19
N ALA A 79 -4.18 -4.26 -6.61
CA ALA A 79 -3.48 -5.31 -7.36
C ALA A 79 -4.40 -5.98 -8.39
N GLY A 80 -5.63 -6.30 -8.00
CA GLY A 80 -6.64 -6.86 -8.90
C GLY A 80 -6.96 -5.93 -10.08
N LEU A 81 -7.10 -4.62 -9.82
CA LEU A 81 -7.30 -3.61 -10.87
C LEU A 81 -6.10 -3.55 -11.84
N ALA A 82 -4.88 -3.62 -11.32
CA ALA A 82 -3.68 -3.62 -12.16
C ALA A 82 -3.62 -4.85 -13.06
N LEU A 83 -3.98 -6.02 -12.54
CA LEU A 83 -4.05 -7.27 -13.30
C LEU A 83 -5.16 -7.23 -14.37
N ASP A 84 -6.32 -6.64 -14.06
CA ASP A 84 -7.39 -6.42 -15.05
C ASP A 84 -6.91 -5.48 -16.16
N SER A 85 -6.30 -4.36 -15.79
CA SER A 85 -5.75 -3.36 -16.73
C SER A 85 -4.68 -3.97 -17.64
N ALA A 86 -3.86 -4.87 -17.13
CA ALA A 86 -2.82 -5.58 -17.91
C ALA A 86 -3.37 -6.73 -18.77
N GLY A 87 -4.65 -7.10 -18.66
CA GLY A 87 -5.18 -8.31 -19.27
C GLY A 87 -4.51 -9.60 -18.77
N ALA A 88 -4.02 -9.56 -17.52
CA ALA A 88 -3.29 -10.70 -16.92
C ALA A 88 -4.17 -11.54 -16.00
N LYS A 89 -5.28 -10.98 -15.51
CA LYS A 89 -6.16 -11.64 -14.55
C LYS A 89 -6.77 -12.92 -15.11
N GLY A 90 -6.73 -13.99 -14.31
CA GLY A 90 -7.25 -15.30 -14.71
C GLY A 90 -6.32 -16.12 -15.60
N ASN A 91 -5.20 -15.57 -16.06
CA ASN A 91 -4.18 -16.33 -16.79
C ASN A 91 -3.22 -16.99 -15.79
N ALA A 92 -3.51 -18.24 -15.39
CA ALA A 92 -2.76 -18.95 -14.37
C ALA A 92 -1.28 -19.18 -14.73
N GLU A 93 -0.95 -19.37 -16.01
CA GLU A 93 0.44 -19.55 -16.45
C GLU A 93 1.22 -18.24 -16.28
N LEU A 94 0.65 -17.13 -16.72
CA LEU A 94 1.27 -15.81 -16.60
C LEU A 94 1.44 -15.41 -15.14
N LEU A 95 0.38 -15.56 -14.33
CA LEU A 95 0.40 -15.24 -12.90
C LEU A 95 1.34 -16.14 -12.11
N GLY A 96 1.53 -17.39 -12.56
CA GLY A 96 2.47 -18.34 -11.96
C GLY A 96 3.94 -17.93 -12.10
N ARG A 97 4.25 -17.12 -13.11
CA ARG A 97 5.62 -16.60 -13.38
C ARG A 97 5.80 -15.13 -13.00
N MET A 98 4.71 -14.45 -12.71
CA MET A 98 4.73 -13.02 -12.37
C MET A 98 5.40 -12.80 -11.01
N ASP A 99 6.53 -12.12 -10.99
CA ASP A 99 7.15 -11.65 -9.75
C ASP A 99 6.24 -10.66 -9.05
N MET A 100 6.31 -10.63 -7.71
CA MET A 100 5.53 -9.70 -6.90
C MET A 100 6.46 -8.93 -5.96
N ILE A 101 6.47 -7.61 -6.08
CA ILE A 101 7.31 -6.76 -5.27
C ILE A 101 6.41 -5.70 -4.60
N VAL A 102 6.23 -5.82 -3.29
CA VAL A 102 5.31 -4.97 -2.56
C VAL A 102 6.02 -4.08 -1.56
N ALA A 103 5.54 -2.86 -1.45
CA ALA A 103 5.86 -1.96 -0.35
C ALA A 103 4.75 -2.07 0.71
N ALA A 104 5.12 -2.34 1.95
CA ALA A 104 4.17 -2.48 3.03
C ALA A 104 4.73 -1.89 4.33
N GLY A 105 3.87 -1.20 5.06
CA GLY A 105 4.18 -0.71 6.40
C GLY A 105 3.99 -1.76 7.48
N GLY A 106 3.95 -1.34 8.73
CA GLY A 106 3.56 -2.16 9.87
C GLY A 106 2.06 -2.48 9.86
N GLY A 107 1.68 -3.52 10.58
CA GLY A 107 0.29 -3.93 10.73
C GLY A 107 -0.56 -2.95 11.52
N GLU A 108 -1.86 -3.18 11.53
CA GLU A 108 -2.82 -2.36 12.26
C GLU A 108 -3.08 -2.93 13.66
N ARG A 109 -3.34 -2.05 14.61
CA ARG A 109 -3.73 -2.40 15.98
C ARG A 109 -5.24 -2.55 16.08
N ASP A 110 -5.68 -3.43 16.99
CA ASP A 110 -7.08 -3.50 17.42
C ASP A 110 -7.28 -2.60 18.65
N PHE A 111 -7.72 -1.38 18.42
CA PHE A 111 -7.89 -0.38 19.49
C PHE A 111 -8.92 -0.79 20.53
N GLY A 112 -9.94 -1.59 20.16
CA GLY A 112 -10.93 -2.09 21.11
C GLY A 112 -10.30 -3.05 22.11
N VAL A 113 -9.46 -3.95 21.63
CA VAL A 113 -8.69 -4.85 22.50
C VAL A 113 -7.68 -4.09 23.33
N ASP A 114 -6.91 -3.17 22.71
CA ASP A 114 -5.93 -2.36 23.41
C ASP A 114 -6.56 -1.57 24.56
N ASP A 115 -7.69 -0.89 24.33
CA ASP A 115 -8.40 -0.11 25.34
C ASP A 115 -8.89 -1.01 26.48
N THR A 116 -9.50 -2.15 26.16
CA THR A 116 -9.97 -3.13 27.13
C THR A 116 -8.82 -3.62 28.02
N ILE A 117 -7.69 -3.99 27.41
CA ILE A 117 -6.51 -4.48 28.14
C ILE A 117 -5.91 -3.39 29.02
N VAL A 118 -5.66 -2.19 28.49
CA VAL A 118 -5.03 -1.10 29.24
C VAL A 118 -5.91 -0.65 30.40
N THR A 119 -7.20 -0.42 30.13
CA THR A 119 -8.15 0.03 31.17
C THR A 119 -8.36 -1.06 32.24
N GLY A 120 -8.44 -2.30 31.82
CA GLY A 120 -8.62 -3.43 32.76
C GLY A 120 -7.38 -3.68 33.62
N LEU A 121 -6.17 -3.57 33.08
CA LEU A 121 -4.92 -3.70 33.84
C LEU A 121 -4.78 -2.68 34.97
N ILE A 122 -5.32 -1.46 34.78
CA ILE A 122 -5.31 -0.43 35.83
C ILE A 122 -6.17 -0.86 37.03
N LYS A 123 -7.27 -1.57 36.78
CA LYS A 123 -8.28 -1.96 37.78
C LYS A 123 -8.06 -3.36 38.37
N ALA A 124 -7.28 -4.19 37.72
CA ALA A 124 -7.12 -5.59 38.10
C ALA A 124 -6.23 -5.76 39.34
N ASP A 125 -6.71 -6.53 40.32
CA ASP A 125 -5.93 -6.95 41.49
C ASP A 125 -4.74 -7.83 41.11
N ASN A 126 -4.96 -8.77 40.19
CA ASN A 126 -3.91 -9.62 39.63
C ASN A 126 -3.74 -9.35 38.13
N LYS A 127 -2.82 -8.44 37.83
CA LYS A 127 -2.54 -7.99 36.45
C LYS A 127 -2.07 -9.10 35.52
N GLY A 128 -1.27 -10.02 36.02
CA GLY A 128 -0.76 -11.14 35.22
C GLY A 128 -1.86 -12.12 34.82
N ARG A 129 -2.76 -12.46 35.76
CA ARG A 129 -3.90 -13.30 35.47
C ARG A 129 -4.86 -12.64 34.49
N PHE A 130 -5.20 -11.38 34.73
CA PHE A 130 -6.06 -10.60 33.85
C PHE A 130 -5.51 -10.58 32.42
N LEU A 131 -4.23 -10.23 32.26
CA LEU A 131 -3.59 -10.18 30.95
C LEU A 131 -3.63 -11.53 30.23
N ASN A 132 -3.30 -12.61 30.93
CA ASN A 132 -3.31 -13.96 30.36
C ASN A 132 -4.72 -14.39 29.88
N GLU A 133 -5.75 -14.12 30.66
CA GLU A 133 -7.13 -14.44 30.30
C GLU A 133 -7.59 -13.65 29.06
N HIS A 134 -7.36 -12.34 29.03
CA HIS A 134 -7.80 -11.48 27.94
C HIS A 134 -6.99 -11.65 26.65
N LEU A 135 -5.67 -11.90 26.74
CA LEU A 135 -4.88 -12.18 25.53
C LEU A 135 -5.30 -13.48 24.83
N LEU A 136 -5.79 -14.47 25.58
CA LEU A 136 -6.27 -15.72 25.02
C LEU A 136 -7.65 -15.59 24.37
N SER A 137 -8.53 -14.72 24.88
CA SER A 137 -9.92 -14.60 24.45
C SER A 137 -10.15 -13.48 23.44
N ASP A 138 -9.48 -12.33 23.62
CA ASP A 138 -9.81 -11.10 22.94
C ASP A 138 -8.92 -10.85 21.72
N LEU A 139 -7.67 -11.36 21.74
CA LEU A 139 -6.80 -11.31 20.58
C LEU A 139 -7.21 -12.39 19.56
N ARG A 140 -7.82 -11.95 18.47
CA ARG A 140 -8.10 -12.88 17.36
C ARG A 140 -6.76 -13.38 16.76
N PRO A 141 -6.64 -14.69 16.47
CA PRO A 141 -5.40 -15.25 15.91
C PRO A 141 -4.97 -14.58 14.60
N THR A 142 -5.92 -14.11 13.80
CA THR A 142 -5.67 -13.41 12.54
C THR A 142 -5.05 -12.03 12.72
N LEU A 143 -5.20 -11.39 13.89
CA LEU A 143 -4.58 -10.10 14.16
C LEU A 143 -3.05 -10.20 14.18
N PHE A 144 -2.52 -11.30 14.75
CA PHE A 144 -1.07 -11.53 14.72
C PHE A 144 -0.53 -11.63 13.28
N LEU A 145 -1.24 -12.34 12.42
CA LEU A 145 -0.90 -12.43 10.99
C LEU A 145 -1.01 -11.05 10.31
N ALA A 146 -2.03 -10.28 10.65
CA ALA A 146 -2.24 -8.94 10.09
C ALA A 146 -1.13 -7.93 10.43
N GLN A 147 -0.29 -8.21 11.44
CA GLN A 147 0.88 -7.40 11.78
C GLN A 147 2.07 -7.62 10.81
N LEU A 148 2.05 -8.67 10.02
CA LEU A 148 3.16 -9.03 9.15
C LEU A 148 3.05 -8.33 7.80
N SER A 149 4.03 -7.51 7.46
CA SER A 149 4.06 -6.73 6.21
C SER A 149 4.02 -7.60 4.94
N ASN A 150 4.63 -8.78 4.98
CA ASN A 150 4.62 -9.71 3.84
C ASN A 150 3.25 -10.36 3.56
N LEU A 151 2.27 -10.22 4.46
CA LEU A 151 0.93 -10.77 4.21
C LEU A 151 0.11 -9.97 3.19
N LEU A 152 0.51 -8.77 2.82
CA LEU A 152 -0.08 -8.12 1.64
C LEU A 152 0.19 -8.97 0.40
N ALA A 153 1.44 -9.39 0.20
CA ALA A 153 1.81 -10.29 -0.89
C ALA A 153 1.07 -11.63 -0.79
N GLY A 154 0.97 -12.20 0.42
CA GLY A 154 0.20 -13.42 0.67
C GLY A 154 -1.28 -13.29 0.30
N SER A 155 -1.93 -12.17 0.66
CA SER A 155 -3.31 -11.87 0.31
C SER A 155 -3.52 -11.76 -1.19
N ILE A 156 -2.62 -11.04 -1.89
CA ILE A 156 -2.64 -10.94 -3.35
C ILE A 156 -2.49 -12.33 -4.00
N SER A 157 -1.56 -13.16 -3.50
CA SER A 157 -1.39 -14.53 -3.99
C SER A 157 -2.64 -15.38 -3.84
N ILE A 158 -3.29 -15.32 -2.67
CA ILE A 158 -4.51 -16.10 -2.38
C ILE A 158 -5.67 -15.67 -3.27
N VAL A 159 -5.87 -14.34 -3.42
CA VAL A 159 -7.04 -13.81 -4.14
C VAL A 159 -6.85 -13.84 -5.64
N HIS A 160 -5.67 -13.48 -6.13
CA HIS A 160 -5.42 -13.26 -7.56
C HIS A 160 -4.52 -14.30 -8.21
N GLY A 161 -3.88 -15.18 -7.45
CA GLY A 161 -3.05 -16.26 -8.00
C GLY A 161 -1.65 -15.83 -8.48
N VAL A 162 -1.16 -14.67 -8.05
CA VAL A 162 0.23 -14.25 -8.34
C VAL A 162 1.17 -15.02 -7.43
N ILE A 163 1.93 -15.95 -7.96
CA ILE A 163 2.74 -16.91 -7.19
C ILE A 163 4.20 -17.05 -7.68
N GLY A 164 4.68 -16.11 -8.48
CA GLY A 164 6.10 -16.00 -8.78
C GLY A 164 6.94 -15.59 -7.57
N SER A 165 8.18 -15.18 -7.79
CA SER A 165 9.06 -14.73 -6.72
C SER A 165 8.46 -13.51 -6.00
N SER A 166 8.43 -13.52 -4.67
CA SER A 166 7.86 -12.43 -3.87
C SER A 166 8.91 -11.74 -3.02
N ARG A 167 8.83 -10.40 -2.96
CA ARG A 167 9.65 -9.54 -2.08
C ARG A 167 8.79 -8.46 -1.45
N THR A 168 9.04 -8.20 -0.18
CA THR A 168 8.37 -7.12 0.56
C THR A 168 9.42 -6.12 1.04
N PHE A 169 9.23 -4.86 0.69
CA PHE A 169 10.00 -3.74 1.21
C PHE A 169 9.22 -3.09 2.34
N MET A 170 9.86 -2.99 3.48
CA MET A 170 9.31 -2.27 4.64
C MET A 170 9.85 -0.85 4.65
N GLY A 171 9.02 0.07 5.07
CA GLY A 171 9.33 1.49 5.16
C GLY A 171 8.17 2.30 4.62
N GLU A 172 8.16 3.57 4.93
CA GLU A 172 7.03 4.43 4.62
C GLU A 172 7.37 5.40 3.50
N GLU A 173 8.51 6.07 3.56
CA GLU A 173 8.83 7.15 2.62
C GLU A 173 9.28 6.65 1.23
N ALA A 174 10.29 5.81 1.17
CA ALA A 174 10.90 5.39 -0.10
C ALA A 174 10.51 3.97 -0.54
N ALA A 175 9.83 3.18 0.31
CA ALA A 175 9.60 1.76 0.05
C ALA A 175 8.86 1.49 -1.29
N GLY A 176 7.90 2.34 -1.65
CA GLY A 176 7.18 2.23 -2.92
C GLY A 176 8.08 2.48 -4.13
N VAL A 177 8.90 3.52 -4.08
CA VAL A 177 9.87 3.84 -5.15
C VAL A 177 10.91 2.74 -5.27
N GLU A 178 11.44 2.24 -4.14
CA GLU A 178 12.39 1.13 -4.11
C GLU A 178 11.81 -0.16 -4.69
N ALA A 179 10.55 -0.47 -4.39
CA ALA A 179 9.87 -1.62 -4.97
C ALA A 179 9.83 -1.53 -6.50
N VAL A 180 9.45 -0.36 -7.05
CA VAL A 180 9.45 -0.10 -8.51
C VAL A 180 10.86 -0.16 -9.08
N ARG A 181 11.85 0.43 -8.42
CA ARG A 181 13.25 0.42 -8.84
C ARG A 181 13.80 -1.00 -8.95
N ILE A 182 13.54 -1.83 -7.96
CA ILE A 182 14.00 -3.23 -7.96
C ILE A 182 13.27 -4.05 -9.03
N ALA A 183 11.97 -3.85 -9.22
CA ALA A 183 11.22 -4.52 -10.29
C ALA A 183 11.79 -4.16 -11.67
N HIS A 184 12.00 -2.87 -11.93
CA HIS A 184 12.61 -2.38 -13.17
C HIS A 184 14.01 -2.97 -13.38
N ALA A 185 14.88 -2.92 -12.35
CA ALA A 185 16.24 -3.45 -12.44
C ALA A 185 16.27 -4.96 -12.74
N ARG A 186 15.36 -5.74 -12.14
CA ARG A 186 15.24 -7.20 -12.40
C ARG A 186 14.81 -7.49 -13.85
N ILE A 187 13.86 -6.72 -14.37
CA ILE A 187 13.42 -6.85 -15.77
C ILE A 187 14.55 -6.44 -16.71
N ALA A 188 15.19 -5.31 -16.48
CA ALA A 188 16.30 -4.81 -17.28
C ALA A 188 17.50 -5.80 -17.31
N ALA A 189 17.75 -6.50 -16.20
CA ALA A 189 18.79 -7.51 -16.07
C ALA A 189 18.37 -8.92 -16.60
N GLY A 190 17.14 -9.08 -17.08
CA GLY A 190 16.64 -10.37 -17.57
C GLY A 190 16.36 -11.41 -16.48
N GLN A 191 16.22 -10.98 -15.23
CA GLN A 191 15.88 -11.85 -14.10
C GLN A 191 14.37 -12.08 -13.95
N SER A 192 13.55 -11.26 -14.58
CA SER A 192 12.11 -11.34 -14.61
C SER A 192 11.59 -10.82 -15.94
N ASP A 193 10.52 -11.39 -16.44
CA ASP A 193 9.85 -10.89 -17.66
C ASP A 193 8.61 -10.05 -17.32
N ILE A 194 8.00 -10.27 -16.15
CA ILE A 194 6.80 -9.56 -15.70
C ILE A 194 6.77 -9.49 -14.18
N ALA A 195 6.36 -8.35 -13.65
CA ALA A 195 6.25 -8.13 -12.22
C ALA A 195 5.02 -7.29 -11.86
N LEU A 196 4.30 -7.69 -10.82
CA LEU A 196 3.31 -6.87 -10.12
C LEU A 196 4.02 -6.11 -9.01
N VAL A 197 3.99 -4.79 -9.05
CA VAL A 197 4.71 -3.94 -8.08
C VAL A 197 3.81 -2.84 -7.55
N GLY A 198 3.85 -2.59 -6.26
CA GLY A 198 3.07 -1.53 -5.65
C GLY A 198 2.98 -1.64 -4.15
N GLY A 199 1.99 -0.98 -3.58
CA GLY A 199 1.77 -0.97 -2.15
C GLY A 199 0.43 -0.35 -1.77
N SER A 200 0.19 -0.30 -0.48
CA SER A 200 -1.02 0.29 0.08
C SER A 200 -0.80 0.81 1.49
N MET A 201 -1.63 1.76 1.87
CA MET A 201 -1.62 2.38 3.18
C MET A 201 -3.04 2.67 3.64
N ASN A 202 -3.30 2.47 4.93
CA ASN A 202 -4.47 2.98 5.61
C ASN A 202 -4.04 4.12 6.54
N ALA A 203 -4.44 5.33 6.24
CA ALA A 203 -4.13 6.52 7.02
C ALA A 203 -5.20 6.85 8.08
N GLU A 204 -6.33 6.18 8.04
CA GLU A 204 -7.45 6.39 8.97
C GLU A 204 -7.20 5.65 10.29
N ARG A 205 -6.00 5.87 10.86
CA ARG A 205 -5.46 5.16 12.04
C ARG A 205 -4.84 6.14 13.04
N LYS A 206 -5.32 6.08 14.27
CA LYS A 206 -4.83 6.94 15.35
C LYS A 206 -3.38 6.63 15.77
N ASP A 207 -2.98 5.35 15.74
CA ASP A 207 -1.60 4.94 16.06
C ASP A 207 -0.59 5.47 15.04
N LEU A 208 -0.94 5.43 13.75
CA LEU A 208 -0.10 5.96 12.70
C LEU A 208 0.01 7.49 12.78
N LEU A 209 -1.12 8.18 12.99
CA LEU A 209 -1.12 9.62 13.19
C LEU A 209 -0.28 10.02 14.41
N MET A 210 -0.38 9.29 15.53
CA MET A 210 0.44 9.55 16.71
C MET A 210 1.93 9.36 16.44
N LEU A 211 2.32 8.34 15.65
CA LEU A 211 3.70 8.10 15.28
C LEU A 211 4.30 9.32 14.55
N TYR A 212 3.59 9.84 13.56
CA TYR A 212 4.05 11.02 12.81
C TYR A 212 3.94 12.32 13.61
N GLU A 213 3.00 12.39 14.53
CA GLU A 213 2.89 13.54 15.45
C GLU A 213 4.11 13.67 16.36
N PHE A 214 4.67 12.58 16.85
CA PHE A 214 5.90 12.62 17.65
C PHE A 214 7.09 13.24 16.90
N GLY A 215 7.10 13.14 15.58
CA GLY A 215 8.10 13.81 14.74
C GLY A 215 7.72 15.26 14.36
N GLY A 216 6.51 15.70 14.66
CA GLY A 216 6.02 17.02 14.27
C GLY A 216 5.74 17.15 12.77
N TYR A 217 5.48 16.04 12.07
CA TYR A 217 5.38 16.02 10.62
C TYR A 217 3.96 16.23 10.07
N LEU A 218 2.92 16.22 10.91
CA LEU A 218 1.53 16.27 10.43
C LEU A 218 1.03 17.68 10.20
N LEU A 219 0.29 17.85 9.08
CA LEU A 219 -0.50 19.05 8.85
C LEU A 219 -1.72 19.05 9.79
N LYS A 220 -1.96 20.18 10.46
CA LYS A 220 -3.02 20.36 11.47
C LYS A 220 -3.99 21.45 11.07
N ASP A 221 -5.18 21.37 11.66
CA ASP A 221 -6.25 22.37 11.70
C ASP A 221 -6.83 22.74 10.31
N THR A 222 -6.02 23.25 9.41
CA THR A 222 -6.49 23.74 8.11
C THR A 222 -5.72 23.08 6.97
N PHE A 223 -6.44 22.52 6.00
CA PHE A 223 -5.82 22.03 4.78
C PHE A 223 -5.18 23.17 4.00
N ARG A 224 -3.92 22.96 3.61
CA ARG A 224 -3.17 23.86 2.73
C ARG A 224 -2.51 23.04 1.62
N PRO A 225 -2.51 23.51 0.37
CA PRO A 225 -1.73 22.90 -0.72
C PRO A 225 -0.25 22.81 -0.35
N VAL A 226 0.47 21.84 -0.91
CA VAL A 226 1.89 21.57 -0.58
C VAL A 226 2.74 22.83 -0.67
N TRP A 227 2.54 23.63 -1.72
CA TRP A 227 3.32 24.87 -1.97
C TRP A 227 3.02 26.04 -1.01
N GLU A 228 1.97 25.90 -0.19
CA GLU A 228 1.54 26.90 0.78
C GLU A 228 1.83 26.49 2.23
N ARG A 229 2.57 25.39 2.44
CA ARG A 229 2.87 24.85 3.77
C ARG A 229 4.14 25.40 4.41
N ALA A 230 4.97 26.13 3.65
CA ALA A 230 6.18 26.74 4.20
C ALA A 230 5.84 27.90 5.15
N PRO A 231 6.66 28.13 6.20
CA PRO A 231 7.89 27.42 6.57
C PRO A 231 7.66 26.17 7.44
N GLU A 232 6.49 25.97 8.04
CA GLU A 232 6.25 24.91 9.02
C GLU A 232 6.18 23.51 8.37
N GLY A 233 5.89 23.45 7.08
CA GLY A 233 5.76 22.18 6.37
C GLY A 233 4.50 21.40 6.77
N GLY A 234 4.67 20.10 6.93
CA GLY A 234 3.62 19.17 7.32
C GLY A 234 2.98 18.44 6.16
N PHE A 235 2.59 17.21 6.38
CA PHE A 235 1.90 16.39 5.38
C PHE A 235 0.57 15.83 5.91
N ALA A 236 -0.36 15.61 5.00
CA ALA A 236 -1.61 14.91 5.27
C ALA A 236 -1.46 13.46 4.79
N LEU A 237 -1.73 12.51 5.67
CA LEU A 237 -1.71 11.10 5.31
C LEU A 237 -2.89 10.74 4.43
N ALA A 238 -2.72 9.72 3.58
CA ALA A 238 -3.76 9.24 2.67
C ALA A 238 -3.96 7.73 2.77
N SER A 239 -5.21 7.30 2.78
CA SER A 239 -5.57 5.91 2.53
C SER A 239 -5.57 5.64 1.03
N LEU A 240 -4.79 4.66 0.58
CA LEU A 240 -4.66 4.33 -0.84
C LEU A 240 -4.17 2.91 -1.08
N GLY A 241 -4.37 2.45 -2.31
CA GLY A 241 -3.69 1.30 -2.89
C GLY A 241 -3.27 1.62 -4.32
N ALA A 242 -2.02 1.34 -4.68
CA ALA A 242 -1.48 1.61 -6.00
C ALA A 242 -0.57 0.47 -6.45
N PHE A 243 -0.87 -0.10 -7.62
CA PHE A 243 -0.08 -1.16 -8.23
C PHE A 243 0.13 -0.93 -9.72
N LEU A 244 1.29 -1.36 -10.19
CA LEU A 244 1.68 -1.39 -11.60
C LEU A 244 1.97 -2.83 -12.01
N VAL A 245 1.66 -3.19 -13.25
CA VAL A 245 2.26 -4.34 -13.92
C VAL A 245 3.39 -3.82 -14.80
N LEU A 246 4.62 -4.21 -14.46
CA LEU A 246 5.82 -3.94 -15.24
C LEU A 246 6.18 -5.17 -16.06
N GLU A 247 6.56 -4.98 -17.32
CA GLU A 247 6.78 -6.07 -18.23
C GLU A 247 7.92 -5.78 -19.21
N GLU A 248 8.71 -6.79 -19.51
CA GLU A 248 9.71 -6.73 -20.58
C GLU A 248 9.00 -6.53 -21.92
N ARG A 249 9.50 -5.61 -22.73
CA ARG A 249 8.89 -5.22 -24.01
C ARG A 249 8.57 -6.41 -24.91
N GLY A 250 9.55 -7.27 -25.19
CA GLY A 250 9.36 -8.41 -26.10
C GLY A 250 8.39 -9.45 -25.52
N HIS A 251 8.34 -9.60 -24.19
CA HIS A 251 7.35 -10.43 -23.52
C HIS A 251 5.93 -9.84 -23.71
N ALA A 252 5.76 -8.54 -23.49
CA ALA A 252 4.51 -7.83 -23.68
C ALA A 252 4.02 -7.91 -25.14
N GLU A 253 4.92 -7.69 -26.12
CA GLU A 253 4.63 -7.78 -27.55
C GLU A 253 4.16 -9.21 -27.94
N ARG A 254 4.84 -10.27 -27.46
CA ARG A 254 4.47 -11.66 -27.74
C ARG A 254 3.07 -12.04 -27.25
N ARG A 255 2.63 -11.49 -26.13
CA ARG A 255 1.27 -11.74 -25.62
C ARG A 255 0.22 -10.73 -26.09
N GLY A 256 0.60 -9.76 -26.90
CA GLY A 256 -0.30 -8.72 -27.41
C GLY A 256 -0.72 -7.66 -26.37
N ALA A 257 0.06 -7.49 -25.29
CA ALA A 257 -0.21 -6.46 -24.30
C ALA A 257 0.01 -5.07 -24.89
N GLN A 258 -0.87 -4.14 -24.50
CA GLN A 258 -0.74 -2.75 -24.91
C GLN A 258 0.04 -1.98 -23.85
N PRO A 259 1.13 -1.27 -24.20
CA PRO A 259 1.86 -0.45 -23.26
C PRO A 259 1.07 0.81 -22.92
N LEU A 260 0.98 1.13 -21.63
CA LEU A 260 0.48 2.41 -21.16
C LEU A 260 1.60 3.47 -21.18
N ALA A 261 2.81 3.05 -20.81
CA ALA A 261 4.00 3.87 -20.84
C ALA A 261 5.27 3.00 -20.84
N ARG A 262 6.42 3.63 -21.18
CA ARG A 262 7.73 3.07 -20.96
C ARG A 262 8.30 3.62 -19.64
N LEU A 263 8.83 2.74 -18.79
CA LEU A 263 9.57 3.11 -17.61
C LEU A 263 11.05 3.25 -17.99
N SER A 264 11.52 4.48 -18.08
CA SER A 264 12.88 4.79 -18.55
C SER A 264 13.93 4.72 -17.46
N ALA A 265 13.60 5.18 -16.26
CA ALA A 265 14.48 5.18 -15.10
C ALA A 265 13.65 5.30 -13.82
N VAL A 266 14.23 4.84 -12.72
CA VAL A 266 13.76 5.11 -11.36
C VAL A 266 14.96 5.58 -10.56
N GLU A 267 14.92 6.83 -10.16
CA GLU A 267 15.98 7.44 -9.36
C GLU A 267 15.58 7.43 -7.88
N SER A 268 16.53 7.06 -7.03
CA SER A 268 16.38 7.17 -5.58
C SER A 268 17.68 7.61 -4.95
N ALA A 269 17.60 8.33 -3.85
CA ALA A 269 18.74 8.81 -3.11
C ALA A 269 18.52 8.66 -1.61
N TRP A 270 19.60 8.61 -0.86
CA TRP A 270 19.60 8.66 0.58
C TRP A 270 20.15 10.00 1.03
N SER A 271 19.43 10.70 1.88
CA SER A 271 19.93 11.87 2.58
C SER A 271 20.20 11.52 4.05
N HIS A 272 21.24 12.10 4.62
CA HIS A 272 21.46 12.04 6.05
C HIS A 272 20.69 13.20 6.70
N ARG A 273 19.76 12.86 7.58
CA ARG A 273 18.98 13.85 8.33
C ARG A 273 19.53 13.99 9.73
N GLU A 274 19.87 15.19 10.13
CA GLU A 274 20.10 15.50 11.54
C GLU A 274 18.75 15.46 12.29
N PRO A 275 18.74 15.06 13.57
CA PRO A 275 17.52 15.08 14.36
C PRO A 275 16.83 16.46 14.34
N GLY A 276 15.60 16.51 13.86
CA GLY A 276 14.81 17.73 13.72
C GLY A 276 15.03 18.52 12.42
N ALA A 277 15.88 18.06 11.51
CA ALA A 277 15.99 18.64 10.18
C ALA A 277 14.91 18.05 9.26
N ILE A 278 14.19 18.92 8.57
CA ILE A 278 13.28 18.58 7.47
C ILE A 278 13.96 19.11 6.21
N ASP A 279 14.51 18.21 5.41
CA ASP A 279 15.08 18.54 4.11
C ASP A 279 14.03 18.46 3.01
#